data_d785438fbf488514f0922996df018939
#
_entry.id   d785438fbf488514f0922996df018939
#
_cell.length_a   1.000
_cell.length_b   1.000
_cell.length_c   1.000
_cell.angle_alpha   90.00
_cell.angle_beta   90.00
_cell.angle_gamma   90.00
#
_symmetry.space_group_name_H-M   'P 1'
#
loop_
_entity.id
_entity.type
_entity.pdbx_description
1 polymer ?
#
loop_
_entity_poly.entity_id
_entity_poly.type
_entity_poly.pdbx_seq_one_letter_code
_entity_poly.pdbx_strand_id
1 'polypeptide(L)'
;MALASILIVHFNATVTGYFTLPHKLFTSTLVQGIYLGDFGSSLFFIVSGASLALTVPPEQSPWQFYKKRVKAVFPLFWLAWVVCFSIRFLSQPGYYTGAKTITLMLTFLGLDNFAVAAGWVGMDFACVGEWFLGSILFLYLLFPLLQRALRKAPVLTWAVTLLVCIPLHMQGWDNGLVAVHIPEFLFGMTFLTLKDQIKAILAPVLVLGLINLPVDEKLLCSMFSALIFIGLAAAAAPLLDKPLPRAVCAKAAKLSYAVFLTHHVIIQRLVRGFDLAALSRRDTAILFCVYLLATYAASEALLWLQCRLREERQKLFS
;
A
#
# COMPACT_ATOMS: atom_id res chain seq x y z
N MET A 1 3.24 -6.09 9.84
CA MET A 1 4.30 -6.47 8.89
C MET A 1 4.29 -5.57 7.66
N ALA A 2 3.25 -5.54 6.82
CA ALA A 2 3.22 -4.72 5.59
C ALA A 2 3.65 -3.26 5.79
N LEU A 3 3.06 -2.54 6.76
CA LEU A 3 3.44 -1.17 7.06
C LEU A 3 4.91 -1.03 7.49
N ALA A 4 5.41 -1.95 8.31
CA ALA A 4 6.81 -1.94 8.75
C ALA A 4 7.77 -2.14 7.56
N SER A 5 7.45 -3.05 6.63
CA SER A 5 8.23 -3.27 5.40
C SER A 5 8.33 -1.99 4.58
N ILE A 6 7.21 -1.28 4.38
CA ILE A 6 7.16 -0.02 3.64
C ILE A 6 8.00 1.07 4.33
N LEU A 7 7.87 1.22 5.65
CA LEU A 7 8.66 2.21 6.41
C LEU A 7 10.17 1.95 6.31
N ILE A 8 10.58 0.69 6.45
CA ILE A 8 11.99 0.27 6.34
C ILE A 8 12.54 0.56 4.95
N VAL A 9 11.80 0.17 3.92
CA VAL A 9 12.24 0.33 2.53
C VAL A 9 12.39 1.80 2.15
N HIS A 10 11.39 2.63 2.48
CA HIS A 10 11.48 4.05 2.16
C HIS A 10 12.57 4.77 2.97
N PHE A 11 12.81 4.35 4.21
CA PHE A 11 13.97 4.81 4.96
C PHE A 11 15.27 4.41 4.24
N ASN A 12 15.45 3.13 3.95
CA ASN A 12 16.65 2.64 3.26
C ASN A 12 16.84 3.31 1.90
N ALA A 13 15.79 3.38 1.07
CA ALA A 13 15.86 3.98 -0.26
C ALA A 13 16.25 5.45 -0.20
N THR A 14 15.70 6.21 0.74
CA THR A 14 16.01 7.63 0.88
C THR A 14 17.40 7.86 1.47
N VAL A 15 17.81 7.05 2.45
CA VAL A 15 19.06 7.19 3.19
C VAL A 15 20.25 6.53 2.46
N THR A 16 20.00 5.44 1.69
CA THR A 16 21.08 4.69 1.01
C THR A 16 20.98 4.64 -0.51
N GLY A 17 19.81 4.83 -1.08
CA GLY A 17 19.57 4.69 -2.52
C GLY A 17 19.79 5.99 -3.29
N TYR A 18 19.35 7.11 -2.73
CA TYR A 18 19.57 8.45 -3.30
C TYR A 18 20.86 9.09 -2.80
N PHE A 19 21.38 8.60 -1.69
CA PHE A 19 22.60 9.04 -1.06
C PHE A 19 23.39 7.80 -0.68
N THR A 20 24.61 7.68 -1.13
CA THR A 20 25.52 6.56 -0.80
C THR A 20 25.84 6.57 0.69
N LEU A 21 24.97 6.01 1.51
CA LEU A 21 25.27 5.77 2.90
C LEU A 21 26.09 4.50 3.07
N PRO A 22 27.18 4.58 3.81
CA PRO A 22 28.03 3.41 4.07
C PRO A 22 27.35 2.36 4.95
N HIS A 23 26.26 2.66 5.66
CA HIS A 23 25.71 1.80 6.70
C HIS A 23 24.19 1.59 6.58
N LYS A 24 23.78 0.52 5.90
CA LYS A 24 22.39 0.03 5.96
C LYS A 24 22.11 -0.58 7.34
N LEU A 25 21.00 -0.18 7.96
CA LEU A 25 20.53 -0.82 9.21
C LEU A 25 19.79 -2.12 8.93
N PHE A 26 19.03 -2.15 7.85
CA PHE A 26 18.16 -3.26 7.50
C PHE A 26 18.44 -3.72 6.08
N THR A 27 18.16 -4.98 5.79
CA THR A 27 18.13 -5.46 4.41
C THR A 27 16.91 -4.87 3.68
N SER A 28 17.09 -4.59 2.39
CA SER A 28 15.99 -4.23 1.50
C SER A 28 15.46 -5.42 0.71
N THR A 29 16.10 -6.59 0.88
CA THR A 29 15.76 -7.85 0.19
C THR A 29 15.51 -8.95 1.21
N LEU A 30 14.56 -9.82 0.90
CA LEU A 30 14.23 -11.03 1.64
C LEU A 30 14.89 -12.26 0.96
N VAL A 31 14.45 -13.45 1.32
CA VAL A 31 14.88 -14.71 0.70
C VAL A 31 14.67 -14.65 -0.81
N GLN A 32 15.55 -15.28 -1.58
CA GLN A 32 15.53 -15.33 -3.05
C GLN A 32 15.54 -13.95 -3.75
N GLY A 33 16.04 -12.92 -3.09
CA GLY A 33 16.14 -11.57 -3.68
C GLY A 33 14.86 -10.74 -3.62
N ILE A 34 13.76 -11.26 -3.08
CA ILE A 34 12.46 -10.56 -3.01
C ILE A 34 12.63 -9.18 -2.38
N TYR A 35 12.22 -8.13 -3.10
CA TYR A 35 12.31 -6.77 -2.61
C TYR A 35 11.29 -6.52 -1.49
N LEU A 36 11.76 -6.01 -0.35
CA LEU A 36 10.95 -5.80 0.85
C LEU A 36 9.77 -4.81 0.62
N GLY A 37 9.92 -3.89 -0.33
CA GLY A 37 8.85 -2.93 -0.71
C GLY A 37 7.71 -3.61 -1.43
N ASP A 38 8.02 -4.45 -2.40
CA ASP A 38 7.01 -5.23 -3.14
C ASP A 38 6.28 -6.19 -2.20
N PHE A 39 7.01 -6.87 -1.30
CA PHE A 39 6.41 -7.69 -0.25
C PHE A 39 5.43 -6.92 0.63
N GLY A 40 5.78 -5.71 1.05
CA GLY A 40 4.91 -4.85 1.86
C GLY A 40 3.62 -4.46 1.11
N SER A 41 3.73 -4.06 -0.16
CA SER A 41 2.58 -3.70 -0.99
C SER A 41 1.70 -4.90 -1.33
N SER A 42 2.29 -6.04 -1.69
CA SER A 42 1.56 -7.31 -1.94
C SER A 42 0.73 -7.72 -0.72
N LEU A 43 1.30 -7.67 0.48
CA LEU A 43 0.54 -7.93 1.71
C LEU A 43 -0.61 -6.94 1.91
N PHE A 44 -0.44 -5.65 1.58
CA PHE A 44 -1.52 -4.67 1.66
C PHE A 44 -2.66 -5.00 0.70
N PHE A 45 -2.37 -5.42 -0.53
CA PHE A 45 -3.40 -5.81 -1.50
C PHE A 45 -4.14 -7.08 -1.07
N ILE A 46 -3.44 -8.09 -0.57
CA ILE A 46 -4.04 -9.31 -0.03
C ILE A 46 -4.97 -8.96 1.16
N VAL A 47 -4.48 -8.19 2.15
CA VAL A 47 -5.26 -7.80 3.32
C VAL A 47 -6.46 -6.93 2.93
N SER A 48 -6.33 -6.06 1.93
CA SER A 48 -7.43 -5.23 1.43
C SER A 48 -8.52 -6.10 0.80
N GLY A 49 -8.16 -7.07 -0.02
CA GLY A 49 -9.10 -8.04 -0.59
C GLY A 49 -9.84 -8.84 0.49
N ALA A 50 -9.10 -9.37 1.46
CA ALA A 50 -9.66 -10.11 2.59
C ALA A 50 -10.62 -9.26 3.44
N SER A 51 -10.21 -8.04 3.77
CA SER A 51 -11.03 -7.11 4.56
C SER A 51 -12.34 -6.75 3.87
N LEU A 52 -12.29 -6.48 2.55
CA LEU A 52 -13.50 -6.16 1.79
C LEU A 52 -14.42 -7.38 1.66
N ALA A 53 -13.88 -8.56 1.42
CA ALA A 53 -14.68 -9.79 1.35
C ALA A 53 -15.43 -10.09 2.66
N LEU A 54 -14.82 -9.74 3.81
CA LEU A 54 -15.43 -9.92 5.14
C LEU A 54 -16.45 -8.83 5.49
N THR A 55 -16.22 -7.60 5.04
CA THR A 55 -16.98 -6.43 5.54
C THR A 55 -18.06 -5.93 4.60
N VAL A 56 -17.99 -6.31 3.32
CA VAL A 56 -18.93 -5.85 2.29
C VAL A 56 -19.93 -6.96 1.97
N PRO A 57 -21.21 -6.80 2.34
CA PRO A 57 -22.24 -7.79 2.01
C PRO A 57 -22.38 -7.94 0.48
N PRO A 58 -22.57 -9.17 -0.02
CA PRO A 58 -22.71 -9.42 -1.45
C PRO A 58 -23.90 -8.71 -2.11
N GLU A 59 -24.91 -8.40 -1.33
CA GLU A 59 -26.14 -7.72 -1.75
C GLU A 59 -25.96 -6.20 -1.81
N GLN A 60 -24.84 -5.66 -1.30
CA GLN A 60 -24.59 -4.23 -1.32
C GLN A 60 -24.49 -3.71 -2.75
N SER A 61 -25.26 -2.67 -3.05
CA SER A 61 -25.20 -2.00 -4.34
C SER A 61 -23.77 -1.48 -4.63
N PRO A 62 -23.24 -1.67 -5.85
CA PRO A 62 -21.94 -1.13 -6.25
C PRO A 62 -21.83 0.38 -6.00
N TRP A 63 -22.90 1.14 -6.25
CA TRP A 63 -22.93 2.58 -5.99
C TRP A 63 -22.73 2.92 -4.51
N GLN A 64 -23.41 2.20 -3.61
CA GLN A 64 -23.24 2.38 -2.17
C GLN A 64 -21.82 2.02 -1.73
N PHE A 65 -21.24 0.95 -2.31
CA PHE A 65 -19.86 0.57 -2.07
C PHE A 65 -18.90 1.69 -2.48
N TYR A 66 -18.99 2.18 -3.73
CA TYR A 66 -18.11 3.25 -4.21
C TYR A 66 -18.25 4.52 -3.38
N LYS A 67 -19.47 4.94 -3.07
CA LYS A 67 -19.72 6.11 -2.20
C LYS A 67 -19.05 5.98 -0.84
N LYS A 68 -19.08 4.77 -0.23
CA LYS A 68 -18.38 4.50 1.03
C LYS A 68 -16.86 4.58 0.88
N ARG A 69 -16.29 4.03 -0.22
CA ARG A 69 -14.84 4.05 -0.47
C ARG A 69 -14.33 5.47 -0.72
N VAL A 70 -15.00 6.23 -1.56
CA VAL A 70 -14.66 7.64 -1.79
C VAL A 70 -14.65 8.43 -0.47
N LYS A 71 -15.69 8.29 0.36
CA LYS A 71 -15.75 8.95 1.67
C LYS A 71 -14.67 8.48 2.66
N ALA A 72 -14.20 7.25 2.54
CA ALA A 72 -13.17 6.71 3.43
C ALA A 72 -11.76 7.14 3.02
N VAL A 73 -11.47 7.23 1.73
CA VAL A 73 -10.12 7.41 1.19
C VAL A 73 -9.81 8.88 0.90
N PHE A 74 -10.62 9.53 0.08
CA PHE A 74 -10.28 10.84 -0.48
C PHE A 74 -10.16 11.99 0.52
N PRO A 75 -11.01 12.13 1.56
CA PRO A 75 -10.89 13.28 2.46
C PRO A 75 -9.54 13.37 3.18
N LEU A 76 -8.99 12.23 3.62
CA LEU A 76 -7.67 12.20 4.26
C LEU A 76 -6.56 12.37 3.23
N PHE A 77 -6.69 11.77 2.05
CA PHE A 77 -5.76 11.94 0.94
C PHE A 77 -5.64 13.41 0.52
N TRP A 78 -6.74 14.07 0.23
CA TRP A 78 -6.73 15.48 -0.19
C TRP A 78 -6.15 16.40 0.88
N LEU A 79 -6.48 16.14 2.15
CA LEU A 79 -5.90 16.90 3.25
C LEU A 79 -4.39 16.72 3.33
N ALA A 80 -3.89 15.48 3.28
CA ALA A 80 -2.47 15.18 3.25
C ALA A 80 -1.79 15.81 2.04
N TRP A 81 -2.40 15.67 0.87
CA TRP A 81 -1.87 16.22 -0.38
C TRP A 81 -1.77 17.75 -0.32
N VAL A 82 -2.81 18.46 0.12
CA VAL A 82 -2.78 19.94 0.25
C VAL A 82 -1.67 20.37 1.19
N VAL A 83 -1.53 19.74 2.35
CA VAL A 83 -0.47 20.05 3.31
C VAL A 83 0.91 19.80 2.71
N CYS A 84 1.13 18.63 2.13
CA CYS A 84 2.43 18.24 1.56
C CYS A 84 2.79 19.07 0.33
N PHE A 85 1.83 19.32 -0.55
CA PHE A 85 1.99 20.19 -1.71
C PHE A 85 2.39 21.60 -1.28
N SER A 86 1.66 22.19 -0.33
CA SER A 86 1.97 23.55 0.19
C SER A 86 3.38 23.62 0.79
N ILE A 87 3.75 22.63 1.61
CA ILE A 87 5.09 22.54 2.18
C ILE A 87 6.16 22.44 1.07
N ARG A 88 5.92 21.61 0.05
CA ARG A 88 6.88 21.44 -1.06
C ARG A 88 6.97 22.70 -1.91
N PHE A 89 5.84 23.29 -2.26
CA PHE A 89 5.77 24.52 -3.04
C PHE A 89 6.55 25.67 -2.37
N LEU A 90 6.33 25.88 -1.07
CA LEU A 90 7.01 26.92 -0.30
C LEU A 90 8.52 26.67 -0.09
N SER A 91 8.90 25.39 0.02
CA SER A 91 10.30 25.03 0.29
C SER A 91 11.15 24.78 -0.94
N GLN A 92 10.53 24.57 -2.09
CA GLN A 92 11.17 24.33 -3.39
C GLN A 92 10.38 25.03 -4.48
N PRO A 93 10.44 26.39 -4.52
CA PRO A 93 9.80 27.14 -5.60
C PRO A 93 10.29 26.61 -6.96
N GLY A 94 9.36 26.39 -7.88
CA GLY A 94 9.68 25.87 -9.20
C GLY A 94 9.74 24.34 -9.33
N TYR A 95 9.59 23.58 -8.25
CA TYR A 95 9.61 22.10 -8.32
C TYR A 95 8.63 21.53 -9.35
N TYR A 96 7.44 22.12 -9.49
CA TYR A 96 6.39 21.66 -10.41
C TYR A 96 6.34 22.38 -11.75
N THR A 97 7.38 23.13 -12.14
CA THR A 97 7.38 23.91 -13.40
C THR A 97 7.26 23.04 -14.65
N GLY A 98 7.69 21.78 -14.61
CA GLY A 98 7.53 20.82 -15.71
C GLY A 98 6.16 20.14 -15.76
N ALA A 99 5.33 20.27 -14.73
CA ALA A 99 4.03 19.61 -14.66
C ALA A 99 2.96 20.44 -15.40
N LYS A 100 2.21 19.78 -16.30
CA LYS A 100 1.08 20.43 -16.98
C LYS A 100 -0.09 20.58 -16.00
N THR A 101 -0.75 21.74 -15.95
CA THR A 101 -1.87 22.02 -15.04
C THR A 101 -2.99 20.98 -15.11
N ILE A 102 -3.25 20.42 -16.32
CA ILE A 102 -4.26 19.38 -16.49
C ILE A 102 -3.96 18.12 -15.67
N THR A 103 -2.68 17.81 -15.39
CA THR A 103 -2.30 16.64 -14.60
C THR A 103 -2.69 16.77 -13.14
N LEU A 104 -3.00 17.99 -12.64
CA LEU A 104 -3.57 18.20 -11.31
C LEU A 104 -4.89 17.45 -11.11
N MET A 105 -5.72 17.36 -12.17
CA MET A 105 -6.95 16.55 -12.11
C MET A 105 -6.66 15.07 -11.89
N LEU A 106 -5.59 14.55 -12.51
CA LEU A 106 -5.19 13.14 -12.35
C LEU A 106 -4.71 12.90 -10.91
N THR A 107 -3.86 13.79 -10.39
CA THR A 107 -3.38 13.71 -8.99
C THR A 107 -4.55 13.80 -8.01
N PHE A 108 -5.49 14.72 -8.23
CA PHE A 108 -6.66 14.88 -7.37
C PHE A 108 -7.56 13.64 -7.35
N LEU A 109 -7.61 12.89 -8.46
CA LEU A 109 -8.34 11.62 -8.57
C LEU A 109 -7.50 10.40 -8.15
N GLY A 110 -6.20 10.57 -7.87
CA GLY A 110 -5.28 9.48 -7.57
C GLY A 110 -4.96 8.58 -8.78
N LEU A 111 -5.03 9.13 -9.99
CA LEU A 111 -4.85 8.42 -11.25
C LEU A 111 -3.56 8.81 -12.01
N ASP A 112 -2.79 9.73 -11.46
CA ASP A 112 -1.56 10.25 -12.04
C ASP A 112 -0.51 9.15 -12.28
N ASN A 113 -0.37 8.22 -11.33
CA ASN A 113 0.56 7.11 -11.46
C ASN A 113 0.33 6.28 -12.74
N PHE A 114 -0.92 6.04 -13.13
CA PHE A 114 -1.23 5.33 -14.37
C PHE A 114 -0.83 6.12 -15.60
N ALA A 115 -1.01 7.43 -15.58
CA ALA A 115 -0.64 8.29 -16.69
C ALA A 115 0.88 8.40 -16.84
N VAL A 116 1.62 8.44 -15.74
CA VAL A 116 3.09 8.42 -15.72
C VAL A 116 3.60 7.06 -16.19
N ALA A 117 3.08 5.95 -15.66
CA ALA A 117 3.47 4.60 -16.03
C ALA A 117 3.20 4.28 -17.51
N ALA A 118 2.10 4.84 -18.07
CA ALA A 118 1.78 4.73 -19.49
C ALA A 118 2.61 5.67 -20.40
N GLY A 119 3.48 6.49 -19.82
CA GLY A 119 4.28 7.46 -20.58
C GLY A 119 3.49 8.64 -21.15
N TRP A 120 2.24 8.84 -20.73
CA TRP A 120 1.40 9.95 -21.21
C TRP A 120 1.79 11.29 -20.58
N VAL A 121 2.39 11.24 -19.41
CA VAL A 121 2.78 12.39 -18.61
C VAL A 121 4.19 12.18 -18.07
N GLY A 122 5.07 13.16 -18.28
CA GLY A 122 6.44 13.10 -17.78
C GLY A 122 6.59 13.57 -16.33
N MET A 123 5.70 14.47 -15.87
CA MET A 123 5.69 15.01 -14.53
C MET A 123 4.25 15.37 -14.11
N ASP A 124 3.93 15.11 -12.86
CA ASP A 124 2.64 15.35 -12.23
C ASP A 124 2.79 16.15 -10.92
N PHE A 125 1.71 16.27 -10.15
CA PHE A 125 1.68 16.94 -8.86
C PHE A 125 1.68 15.96 -7.67
N ALA A 126 2.08 14.70 -7.89
CA ALA A 126 2.19 13.70 -6.85
C ALA A 126 3.18 14.09 -5.74
N CYS A 127 2.83 13.87 -4.48
CA CYS A 127 3.69 14.18 -3.34
C CYS A 127 3.53 13.29 -2.10
N VAL A 128 2.51 12.40 -2.05
CA VAL A 128 2.19 11.57 -0.86
C VAL A 128 2.18 10.06 -1.15
N GLY A 129 2.75 9.61 -2.25
CA GLY A 129 2.82 8.18 -2.60
C GLY A 129 1.60 7.67 -3.37
N GLU A 130 1.14 8.43 -4.33
CA GLU A 130 -0.09 8.23 -5.10
C GLU A 130 -0.14 6.94 -5.90
N TRP A 131 1.01 6.34 -6.25
CA TRP A 131 1.04 5.10 -7.03
C TRP A 131 0.27 3.95 -6.36
N PHE A 132 0.44 3.78 -5.05
CA PHE A 132 -0.29 2.77 -4.28
C PHE A 132 -1.78 3.13 -4.19
N LEU A 133 -2.08 4.42 -4.01
CA LEU A 133 -3.46 4.91 -3.97
C LEU A 133 -4.18 4.61 -5.28
N GLY A 134 -3.56 4.92 -6.43
CA GLY A 134 -4.11 4.61 -7.74
C GLY A 134 -4.40 3.11 -7.91
N SER A 135 -3.44 2.27 -7.55
CA SER A 135 -3.58 0.81 -7.61
C SER A 135 -4.74 0.29 -6.75
N ILE A 136 -4.84 0.75 -5.50
CA ILE A 136 -5.93 0.30 -4.60
C ILE A 136 -7.30 0.82 -5.05
N LEU A 137 -7.38 2.03 -5.59
CA LEU A 137 -8.63 2.57 -6.14
C LEU A 137 -9.11 1.77 -7.35
N PHE A 138 -8.19 1.35 -8.22
CA PHE A 138 -8.53 0.48 -9.35
C PHE A 138 -9.03 -0.89 -8.88
N LEU A 139 -8.38 -1.49 -7.88
CA LEU A 139 -8.85 -2.74 -7.27
C LEU A 139 -10.22 -2.58 -6.62
N TYR A 140 -10.49 -1.44 -6.00
CA TYR A 140 -11.83 -1.13 -5.48
C TYR A 140 -12.86 -0.99 -6.59
N LEU A 141 -12.49 -0.45 -7.75
CA LEU A 141 -13.36 -0.39 -8.92
C LEU A 141 -13.73 -1.80 -9.39
N LEU A 142 -12.78 -2.72 -9.41
CA LEU A 142 -12.99 -4.12 -9.79
C LEU A 142 -13.73 -4.95 -8.73
N PHE A 143 -13.66 -4.58 -7.45
CA PHE A 143 -14.14 -5.40 -6.33
C PHE A 143 -15.57 -5.94 -6.51
N PRO A 144 -16.60 -5.13 -6.83
CA PRO A 144 -17.96 -5.67 -6.96
C PRO A 144 -18.12 -6.67 -8.12
N LEU A 145 -17.33 -6.51 -9.18
CA LEU A 145 -17.29 -7.46 -10.30
C LEU A 145 -16.64 -8.77 -9.86
N LEU A 146 -15.46 -8.70 -9.25
CA LEU A 146 -14.73 -9.86 -8.74
C LEU A 146 -15.54 -10.61 -7.68
N GLN A 147 -16.21 -9.92 -6.76
CA GLN A 147 -17.06 -10.53 -5.74
C GLN A 147 -18.22 -11.33 -6.36
N ARG A 148 -18.86 -10.78 -7.39
CA ARG A 148 -19.93 -11.49 -8.12
C ARG A 148 -19.41 -12.67 -8.92
N ALA A 149 -18.27 -12.51 -9.59
CA ALA A 149 -17.63 -13.54 -10.40
C ALA A 149 -17.18 -14.72 -9.52
N LEU A 150 -16.52 -14.45 -8.38
CA LEU A 150 -16.12 -15.49 -7.42
C LEU A 150 -17.30 -16.29 -6.87
N ARG A 151 -18.44 -15.65 -6.64
CA ARG A 151 -19.64 -16.36 -6.16
C ARG A 151 -20.26 -17.28 -7.21
N LYS A 152 -20.21 -16.87 -8.49
CA LYS A 152 -20.83 -17.63 -9.58
C LYS A 152 -19.93 -18.73 -10.10
N ALA A 153 -18.66 -18.44 -10.30
CA ALA A 153 -17.72 -19.32 -10.95
C ALA A 153 -16.28 -19.09 -10.43
N PRO A 154 -15.97 -19.53 -9.19
CA PRO A 154 -14.68 -19.22 -8.55
C PRO A 154 -13.48 -19.73 -9.34
N VAL A 155 -13.52 -20.94 -9.86
CA VAL A 155 -12.43 -21.52 -10.65
C VAL A 155 -12.22 -20.75 -11.95
N LEU A 156 -13.30 -20.41 -12.65
CA LEU A 156 -13.21 -19.64 -13.90
C LEU A 156 -12.67 -18.22 -13.62
N THR A 157 -13.10 -17.59 -12.53
CA THR A 157 -12.60 -16.25 -12.13
C THR A 157 -11.10 -16.28 -11.91
N TRP A 158 -10.57 -17.28 -11.21
CA TRP A 158 -9.16 -17.47 -11.03
C TRP A 158 -8.43 -17.77 -12.34
N ALA A 159 -8.94 -18.67 -13.15
CA ALA A 159 -8.34 -19.02 -14.44
C ALA A 159 -8.24 -17.79 -15.35
N VAL A 160 -9.32 -17.02 -15.51
CA VAL A 160 -9.31 -15.79 -16.32
C VAL A 160 -8.35 -14.76 -15.74
N THR A 161 -8.34 -14.57 -14.42
CA THR A 161 -7.42 -13.62 -13.78
C THR A 161 -5.97 -13.98 -14.07
N LEU A 162 -5.57 -15.23 -13.88
CA LEU A 162 -4.20 -15.66 -14.15
C LEU A 162 -3.84 -15.60 -15.63
N LEU A 163 -4.74 -16.04 -16.53
CA LEU A 163 -4.53 -16.00 -17.98
C LEU A 163 -4.40 -14.57 -18.53
N VAL A 164 -4.96 -13.58 -17.87
CA VAL A 164 -4.82 -12.17 -18.26
C VAL A 164 -3.62 -11.52 -17.56
N CYS A 165 -3.50 -11.68 -16.26
CA CYS A 165 -2.52 -10.94 -15.46
C CYS A 165 -1.08 -11.44 -15.68
N ILE A 166 -0.85 -12.75 -15.83
CA ILE A 166 0.50 -13.28 -16.04
C ILE A 166 1.10 -12.79 -17.37
N PRO A 167 0.42 -12.91 -18.53
CA PRO A 167 0.94 -12.37 -19.79
C PRO A 167 1.16 -10.86 -19.77
N LEU A 168 0.25 -10.08 -19.15
CA LEU A 168 0.43 -8.63 -19.01
C LEU A 168 1.68 -8.30 -18.22
N HIS A 169 1.91 -9.00 -17.12
CA HIS A 169 3.13 -8.86 -16.34
C HIS A 169 4.38 -9.21 -17.14
N MET A 170 4.38 -10.34 -17.84
CA MET A 170 5.51 -10.77 -18.69
C MET A 170 5.82 -9.80 -19.83
N GLN A 171 4.86 -8.99 -20.26
CA GLN A 171 5.04 -7.92 -21.24
C GLN A 171 5.58 -6.62 -20.64
N GLY A 172 5.95 -6.61 -19.37
CA GLY A 172 6.47 -5.44 -18.68
C GLY A 172 5.39 -4.46 -18.18
N TRP A 173 4.14 -4.90 -18.15
CA TRP A 173 3.05 -4.15 -17.51
C TRP A 173 3.11 -4.36 -16.01
N ASP A 174 4.09 -3.73 -15.38
CA ASP A 174 4.39 -3.96 -13.99
C ASP A 174 3.70 -2.99 -13.00
N ASN A 175 4.29 -2.73 -11.86
CA ASN A 175 3.73 -2.11 -10.65
C ASN A 175 2.75 -0.94 -10.84
N GLY A 176 2.93 -0.11 -11.85
CA GLY A 176 2.03 1.00 -12.12
C GLY A 176 0.67 0.60 -12.67
N LEU A 177 0.53 -0.62 -13.18
CA LEU A 177 -0.62 -1.05 -13.99
C LEU A 177 -1.48 -2.14 -13.33
N VAL A 178 -1.25 -2.47 -12.08
CA VAL A 178 -2.13 -3.34 -11.25
C VAL A 178 -2.17 -4.81 -11.67
N ALA A 179 -1.56 -5.20 -12.80
CA ALA A 179 -1.66 -6.57 -13.34
C ALA A 179 -1.25 -7.63 -12.31
N VAL A 180 -0.14 -7.41 -11.56
CA VAL A 180 0.33 -8.33 -10.52
C VAL A 180 -0.56 -8.28 -9.27
N HIS A 181 -1.15 -7.13 -8.98
CA HIS A 181 -1.89 -6.92 -7.73
C HIS A 181 -3.34 -7.45 -7.77
N ILE A 182 -3.91 -7.68 -8.95
CA ILE A 182 -5.24 -8.30 -9.07
C ILE A 182 -5.26 -9.73 -8.51
N PRO A 183 -4.33 -10.64 -8.86
CA PRO A 183 -4.24 -11.97 -8.24
C PRO A 183 -4.06 -11.92 -6.71
N GLU A 184 -3.22 -11.00 -6.20
CA GLU A 184 -3.00 -10.80 -4.77
C GLU A 184 -4.28 -10.40 -4.03
N PHE A 185 -4.98 -9.42 -4.57
CA PHE A 185 -6.25 -8.95 -4.04
C PHE A 185 -7.32 -10.05 -4.09
N LEU A 186 -7.40 -10.77 -5.22
CA LEU A 186 -8.31 -11.92 -5.40
C LEU A 186 -7.99 -13.06 -4.42
N PHE A 187 -6.70 -13.31 -4.15
CA PHE A 187 -6.28 -14.28 -3.15
C PHE A 187 -6.82 -13.90 -1.76
N GLY A 188 -6.67 -12.64 -1.35
CA GLY A 188 -7.25 -12.15 -0.10
C GLY A 188 -8.77 -12.32 -0.04
N MET A 189 -9.48 -12.00 -1.13
CA MET A 189 -10.95 -12.19 -1.20
C MET A 189 -11.36 -13.65 -1.07
N THR A 190 -10.57 -14.57 -1.59
CA THR A 190 -10.93 -15.99 -1.68
C THR A 190 -10.52 -16.78 -0.43
N PHE A 191 -9.34 -16.51 0.12
CA PHE A 191 -8.70 -17.34 1.16
C PHE A 191 -9.60 -17.57 2.36
N LEU A 192 -10.27 -16.54 2.86
CA LEU A 192 -11.09 -16.65 4.08
C LEU A 192 -12.37 -17.44 3.88
N THR A 193 -12.83 -17.59 2.63
CA THR A 193 -14.02 -18.38 2.27
C THR A 193 -13.71 -19.82 1.93
N LEU A 194 -12.44 -20.19 1.81
CA LEU A 194 -12.02 -21.56 1.50
C LEU A 194 -12.27 -22.50 2.68
N LYS A 195 -12.55 -23.77 2.35
CA LYS A 195 -12.61 -24.85 3.32
C LYS A 195 -11.23 -25.09 3.94
N ASP A 196 -11.19 -25.52 5.20
CA ASP A 196 -9.91 -25.66 5.93
C ASP A 196 -8.99 -26.72 5.29
N GLN A 197 -9.54 -27.78 4.68
CA GLN A 197 -8.75 -28.74 3.92
C GLN A 197 -7.99 -28.09 2.75
N ILE A 198 -8.63 -27.13 2.05
CA ILE A 198 -8.00 -26.41 0.94
C ILE A 198 -6.94 -25.45 1.50
N LYS A 199 -7.24 -24.75 2.59
CA LYS A 199 -6.25 -23.87 3.25
C LYS A 199 -5.01 -24.64 3.68
N ALA A 200 -5.17 -25.85 4.20
CA ALA A 200 -4.05 -26.70 4.62
C ALA A 200 -3.14 -27.13 3.45
N ILE A 201 -3.69 -27.27 2.24
CA ILE A 201 -2.92 -27.63 1.05
C ILE A 201 -2.24 -26.41 0.41
N LEU A 202 -2.80 -25.22 0.55
CA LEU A 202 -2.27 -24.01 -0.08
C LEU A 202 -0.84 -23.68 0.35
N ALA A 203 -0.52 -23.79 1.64
CA ALA A 203 0.82 -23.48 2.13
C ALA A 203 1.90 -24.41 1.52
N PRO A 204 1.75 -25.77 1.55
CA PRO A 204 2.69 -26.65 0.86
C PRO A 204 2.81 -26.40 -0.64
N VAL A 205 1.69 -26.13 -1.33
CA VAL A 205 1.70 -25.84 -2.78
C VAL A 205 2.47 -24.55 -3.08
N LEU A 206 2.27 -23.49 -2.28
CA LEU A 206 3.04 -22.26 -2.44
C LEU A 206 4.53 -22.46 -2.16
N VAL A 207 4.89 -23.24 -1.14
CA VAL A 207 6.28 -23.57 -0.84
C VAL A 207 6.92 -24.34 -1.99
N LEU A 208 6.24 -25.36 -2.54
CA LEU A 208 6.72 -26.11 -3.70
C LEU A 208 6.89 -25.20 -4.93
N GLY A 209 5.94 -24.28 -5.15
CA GLY A 209 6.05 -23.28 -6.21
C GLY A 209 7.23 -22.33 -6.04
N LEU A 210 7.45 -21.81 -4.84
CA LEU A 210 8.59 -20.93 -4.52
C LEU A 210 9.96 -21.59 -4.76
N ILE A 211 10.04 -22.90 -4.56
CA ILE A 211 11.32 -23.62 -4.70
C ILE A 211 11.56 -24.09 -6.14
N ASN A 212 10.50 -24.46 -6.88
CA ASN A 212 10.62 -25.18 -8.13
C ASN A 212 10.25 -24.38 -9.38
N LEU A 213 9.47 -23.30 -9.25
CA LEU A 213 9.05 -22.53 -10.42
C LEU A 213 10.10 -21.48 -10.80
N PRO A 214 10.58 -21.46 -12.05
CA PRO A 214 11.48 -20.43 -12.55
C PRO A 214 10.69 -19.19 -12.95
N VAL A 215 10.06 -18.54 -11.96
CA VAL A 215 9.27 -17.31 -12.14
C VAL A 215 10.08 -16.10 -11.73
N ASP A 216 9.67 -14.93 -12.20
CA ASP A 216 10.35 -13.69 -11.87
C ASP A 216 10.16 -13.27 -10.39
N GLU A 217 10.94 -12.28 -9.95
CA GLU A 217 10.97 -11.79 -8.57
C GLU A 217 9.59 -11.34 -8.08
N LYS A 218 8.75 -10.73 -8.93
CA LYS A 218 7.44 -10.20 -8.52
C LYS A 218 6.41 -11.30 -8.31
N LEU A 219 6.40 -12.31 -9.16
CA LEU A 219 5.57 -13.50 -8.97
C LEU A 219 6.00 -14.29 -7.73
N LEU A 220 7.32 -14.44 -7.51
CA LEU A 220 7.87 -15.00 -6.27
C LEU A 220 7.41 -14.19 -5.05
N CYS A 221 7.44 -12.88 -5.15
CA CYS A 221 6.98 -11.97 -4.09
C CYS A 221 5.50 -12.17 -3.77
N SER A 222 4.64 -12.26 -4.78
CA SER A 222 3.21 -12.51 -4.61
C SER A 222 2.94 -13.85 -3.92
N MET A 223 3.64 -14.92 -4.34
CA MET A 223 3.53 -16.24 -3.72
C MET A 223 4.02 -16.25 -2.28
N PHE A 224 5.16 -15.62 -2.01
CA PHE A 224 5.73 -15.48 -0.67
C PHE A 224 4.80 -14.68 0.25
N SER A 225 4.24 -13.56 -0.26
CA SER A 225 3.29 -12.73 0.49
C SER A 225 2.00 -13.50 0.82
N ALA A 226 1.50 -14.32 -0.09
CA ALA A 226 0.37 -15.20 0.14
C ALA A 226 0.68 -16.25 1.25
N LEU A 227 1.88 -16.85 1.20
CA LEU A 227 2.32 -17.81 2.23
C LEU A 227 2.42 -17.15 3.63
N ILE A 228 3.02 -15.96 3.69
CA ILE A 228 3.09 -15.19 4.95
C ILE A 228 1.70 -14.81 5.45
N PHE A 229 0.79 -14.41 4.54
CA PHE A 229 -0.59 -14.11 4.92
C PHE A 229 -1.31 -15.32 5.52
N ILE A 230 -1.12 -16.53 4.97
CA ILE A 230 -1.66 -17.77 5.53
C ILE A 230 -1.18 -17.96 6.98
N GLY A 231 0.14 -17.85 7.20
CA GLY A 231 0.73 -17.95 8.53
C GLY A 231 0.21 -16.92 9.51
N LEU A 232 0.08 -15.67 9.08
CA LEU A 232 -0.49 -14.58 9.89
C LEU A 232 -1.97 -14.81 10.21
N ALA A 233 -2.76 -15.28 9.26
CA ALA A 233 -4.17 -15.58 9.48
C ALA A 233 -4.34 -16.71 10.51
N ALA A 234 -3.51 -17.76 10.44
CA ALA A 234 -3.50 -18.85 11.41
C ALA A 234 -3.08 -18.37 12.82
N ALA A 235 -2.05 -17.50 12.90
CA ALA A 235 -1.56 -16.98 14.17
C ALA A 235 -2.44 -15.87 14.77
N ALA A 236 -3.24 -15.18 13.96
CA ALA A 236 -4.01 -14.02 14.40
C ALA A 236 -5.14 -14.41 15.37
N ALA A 237 -5.84 -15.52 15.15
CA ALA A 237 -6.97 -15.92 15.97
C ALA A 237 -6.61 -15.98 17.47
N PRO A 238 -5.63 -16.79 17.92
CA PRO A 238 -5.30 -16.90 19.34
C PRO A 238 -4.67 -15.63 19.92
N LEU A 239 -4.09 -14.76 19.08
CA LEU A 239 -3.51 -13.50 19.52
C LEU A 239 -4.57 -12.42 19.72
N LEU A 240 -5.57 -12.35 18.83
CA LEU A 240 -6.63 -11.33 18.85
C LEU A 240 -7.71 -11.62 19.90
N ASP A 241 -7.74 -12.83 20.48
CA ASP A 241 -8.55 -13.13 21.64
C ASP A 241 -8.05 -12.37 22.90
N LYS A 242 -6.79 -11.95 22.91
CA LYS A 242 -6.22 -11.18 24.01
C LYS A 242 -6.48 -9.67 23.82
N PRO A 243 -6.89 -8.95 24.88
CA PRO A 243 -7.30 -7.54 24.78
C PRO A 243 -6.19 -6.61 24.30
N LEU A 244 -4.95 -6.80 24.80
CA LEU A 244 -3.83 -5.92 24.45
C LEU A 244 -3.39 -6.04 22.98
N PRO A 245 -3.10 -7.23 22.42
CA PRO A 245 -2.81 -7.37 20.99
C PRO A 245 -3.94 -6.86 20.10
N ARG A 246 -5.19 -7.11 20.47
CA ARG A 246 -6.36 -6.61 19.74
C ARG A 246 -6.40 -5.08 19.70
N ALA A 247 -6.16 -4.41 20.82
CA ALA A 247 -6.13 -2.95 20.90
C ALA A 247 -4.97 -2.36 20.08
N VAL A 248 -3.78 -2.96 20.15
CA VAL A 248 -2.61 -2.55 19.37
C VAL A 248 -2.88 -2.69 17.86
N CYS A 249 -3.41 -3.83 17.42
CA CYS A 249 -3.76 -4.05 16.01
C CYS A 249 -4.84 -3.07 15.53
N ALA A 250 -5.86 -2.80 16.33
CA ALA A 250 -6.91 -1.83 16.00
C ALA A 250 -6.36 -0.41 15.84
N LYS A 251 -5.47 0.01 16.75
CA LYS A 251 -4.80 1.31 16.65
C LYS A 251 -3.89 1.39 15.43
N ALA A 252 -3.09 0.36 15.17
CA ALA A 252 -2.22 0.28 13.99
C ALA A 252 -3.03 0.32 12.68
N ALA A 253 -4.14 -0.40 12.61
CA ALA A 253 -5.03 -0.38 11.45
C ALA A 253 -5.64 1.02 11.21
N LYS A 254 -6.06 1.71 12.28
CA LYS A 254 -6.59 3.07 12.19
C LYS A 254 -5.56 4.08 11.68
N LEU A 255 -4.30 3.93 12.09
CA LEU A 255 -3.20 4.82 11.72
C LEU A 255 -2.59 4.48 10.36
N SER A 256 -2.73 3.24 9.88
CA SER A 256 -1.96 2.73 8.74
C SER A 256 -2.08 3.60 7.48
N TYR A 257 -3.28 4.10 7.19
CA TYR A 257 -3.49 4.95 6.03
C TYR A 257 -2.88 6.36 6.21
N ALA A 258 -2.98 6.95 7.40
CA ALA A 258 -2.33 8.24 7.68
C ALA A 258 -0.79 8.11 7.64
N VAL A 259 -0.23 7.04 8.21
CA VAL A 259 1.20 6.72 8.12
C VAL A 259 1.63 6.54 6.67
N PHE A 260 0.84 5.83 5.87
CA PHE A 260 1.11 5.68 4.45
C PHE A 260 1.20 7.04 3.73
N LEU A 261 0.31 7.99 4.02
CA LEU A 261 0.31 9.31 3.40
C LEU A 261 1.43 10.25 3.88
N THR A 262 2.01 10.02 5.07
CA THR A 262 2.97 10.94 5.68
C THR A 262 4.42 10.47 5.65
N HIS A 263 4.66 9.15 5.70
CA HIS A 263 6.01 8.60 5.92
C HIS A 263 7.04 9.04 4.88
N HIS A 264 6.67 9.06 3.60
CA HIS A 264 7.56 9.41 2.51
C HIS A 264 7.98 10.88 2.56
N VAL A 265 7.02 11.77 2.85
CA VAL A 265 7.27 13.20 3.01
C VAL A 265 8.16 13.47 4.22
N ILE A 266 7.90 12.78 5.33
CA ILE A 266 8.68 12.94 6.57
C ILE A 266 10.13 12.53 6.36
N ILE A 267 10.41 11.35 5.77
CA ILE A 267 11.80 10.93 5.57
C ILE A 267 12.54 11.87 4.61
N GLN A 268 11.92 12.28 3.52
CA GLN A 268 12.53 13.24 2.58
C GLN A 268 12.85 14.58 3.23
N ARG A 269 12.08 14.99 4.23
CA ARG A 269 12.34 16.23 4.98
C ARG A 269 13.44 16.08 6.01
N LEU A 270 13.40 14.99 6.76
CA LEU A 270 14.39 14.72 7.80
C LEU A 270 15.82 14.67 7.23
N VAL A 271 16.01 13.93 6.12
CA VAL A 271 17.35 13.73 5.55
C VAL A 271 18.00 15.03 5.04
N ARG A 272 17.22 16.06 4.74
CA ARG A 272 17.78 17.35 4.29
C ARG A 272 18.56 18.10 5.36
N GLY A 273 18.34 17.78 6.62
CA GLY A 273 19.02 18.39 7.76
C GLY A 273 20.33 17.69 8.15
N PHE A 274 20.71 16.60 7.45
CA PHE A 274 21.85 15.78 7.83
C PHE A 274 22.85 15.64 6.69
N ASP A 275 24.13 15.65 7.03
CA ASP A 275 25.18 15.12 6.15
C ASP A 275 25.13 13.59 6.22
N LEU A 276 24.46 12.98 5.26
CA LEU A 276 24.23 11.56 5.23
C LEU A 276 25.51 10.75 5.07
N ALA A 277 26.54 11.31 4.41
CA ALA A 277 27.83 10.64 4.23
C ALA A 277 28.62 10.53 5.55
N ALA A 278 28.40 11.46 6.48
CA ALA A 278 29.05 11.48 7.78
C ALA A 278 28.36 10.65 8.85
N LEU A 279 27.14 10.11 8.58
CA LEU A 279 26.37 9.34 9.58
C LEU A 279 27.04 8.01 9.92
N SER A 280 27.31 7.80 11.20
CA SER A 280 27.68 6.49 11.73
C SER A 280 26.45 5.55 11.74
N ARG A 281 26.70 4.25 11.91
CA ARG A 281 25.61 3.26 12.08
C ARG A 281 24.70 3.60 13.27
N ARG A 282 25.26 4.16 14.35
CA ARG A 282 24.50 4.62 15.52
C ARG A 282 23.60 5.81 15.16
N ASP A 283 24.13 6.79 14.45
CA ASP A 283 23.39 7.98 14.04
C ASP A 283 22.26 7.61 13.06
N THR A 284 22.52 6.67 12.13
CA THR A 284 21.50 6.12 11.25
C THR A 284 20.37 5.42 12.03
N ALA A 285 20.70 4.70 13.12
CA ALA A 285 19.67 4.09 13.99
C ALA A 285 18.85 5.15 14.73
N ILE A 286 19.50 6.19 15.23
CA ILE A 286 18.81 7.34 15.86
C ILE A 286 17.90 8.03 14.85
N LEU A 287 18.39 8.29 13.64
CA LEU A 287 17.59 8.89 12.55
C LEU A 287 16.37 8.03 12.20
N PHE A 288 16.51 6.70 12.19
CA PHE A 288 15.37 5.80 12.00
C PHE A 288 14.33 5.91 13.12
N CYS A 289 14.75 5.97 14.37
CA CYS A 289 13.83 6.20 15.50
C CYS A 289 13.13 7.55 15.41
N VAL A 290 13.87 8.62 15.06
CA VAL A 290 13.30 9.96 14.85
C VAL A 290 12.29 9.93 13.69
N TYR A 291 12.62 9.25 12.60
CA TYR A 291 11.70 9.06 11.48
C TYR A 291 10.39 8.39 11.88
N LEU A 292 10.45 7.30 12.65
CA LEU A 292 9.25 6.61 13.13
C LEU A 292 8.39 7.50 14.04
N LEU A 293 9.02 8.21 14.98
CA LEU A 293 8.33 9.12 15.90
C LEU A 293 7.70 10.31 15.15
N ALA A 294 8.44 10.92 14.23
CA ALA A 294 7.94 12.03 13.43
C ALA A 294 6.78 11.60 12.50
N THR A 295 6.89 10.43 11.89
CA THR A 295 5.82 9.86 11.06
C THR A 295 4.57 9.57 11.88
N TYR A 296 4.73 9.00 13.08
CA TYR A 296 3.62 8.77 14.00
C TYR A 296 2.94 10.08 14.40
N ALA A 297 3.71 11.07 14.84
CA ALA A 297 3.20 12.38 15.24
C ALA A 297 2.47 13.11 14.10
N ALA A 298 3.05 13.10 12.88
CA ALA A 298 2.42 13.67 11.70
C ALA A 298 1.11 12.97 11.33
N SER A 299 1.06 11.64 11.48
CA SER A 299 -0.14 10.85 11.21
C SER A 299 -1.28 11.14 12.19
N GLU A 300 -0.97 11.24 13.49
CA GLU A 300 -1.95 11.62 14.52
C GLU A 300 -2.44 13.07 14.29
N ALA A 301 -1.54 14.00 13.97
CA ALA A 301 -1.89 15.38 13.66
C ALA A 301 -2.82 15.47 12.44
N LEU A 302 -2.54 14.69 11.38
CA LEU A 302 -3.36 14.64 10.18
C LEU A 302 -4.78 14.11 10.48
N LEU A 303 -4.89 13.05 11.27
CA LEU A 303 -6.18 12.49 11.70
C LEU A 303 -6.94 13.47 12.60
N TRP A 304 -6.26 14.13 13.53
CA TRP A 304 -6.85 15.15 14.39
C TRP A 304 -7.41 16.31 13.56
N LEU A 305 -6.63 16.81 12.59
CA LEU A 305 -7.07 17.89 11.70
C LEU A 305 -8.30 17.47 10.89
N GLN A 306 -8.31 16.24 10.36
CA GLN A 306 -9.48 15.71 9.65
C GLN A 306 -10.73 15.67 10.54
N CYS A 307 -10.60 15.26 11.81
CA CYS A 307 -11.70 15.23 12.75
C CYS A 307 -12.24 16.65 13.01
N ARG A 308 -11.36 17.61 13.26
CA ARG A 308 -11.74 19.01 13.49
C ARG A 308 -12.48 19.62 12.30
N LEU A 309 -11.98 19.40 11.08
CA LEU A 309 -12.66 19.88 9.86
C LEU A 309 -14.05 19.27 9.68
N ARG A 310 -14.24 18.01 10.09
CA ARG A 310 -15.57 17.36 10.05
C ARG A 310 -16.52 17.97 11.09
N GLU A 311 -16.05 18.23 12.30
CA GLU A 311 -16.84 18.86 13.36
C GLU A 311 -17.29 20.27 12.95
N GLU A 312 -16.38 21.10 12.45
CA GLU A 312 -16.71 22.46 11.99
C GLU A 312 -17.70 22.44 10.82
N ARG A 313 -17.52 21.51 9.87
CA ARG A 313 -18.48 21.34 8.78
C ARG A 313 -19.88 20.96 9.30
N GLN A 314 -19.99 20.10 10.29
CA GLN A 314 -21.29 19.73 10.87
C GLN A 314 -21.99 20.92 11.53
N LYS A 315 -21.24 21.77 12.26
CA LYS A 315 -21.77 22.98 12.86
C LYS A 315 -22.28 24.02 11.85
N LEU A 316 -21.64 24.09 10.66
CA LEU A 316 -22.05 25.04 9.61
C LEU A 316 -23.32 24.63 8.88
N PHE A 317 -23.73 23.38 8.97
CA PHE A 317 -24.91 22.81 8.26
C PHE A 317 -25.98 22.27 9.23
N SER A 318 -25.80 22.45 10.54
CA SER A 318 -26.82 22.27 11.59
C SER A 318 -27.50 23.58 11.91
#